data_78300a90c7e8f71d5755461a41aa3ecc
#
_entry.id   78300a90c7e8f71d5755461a41aa3ecc
#
_cell.length_a   1.000
_cell.length_b   1.000
_cell.length_c   1.000
_cell.angle_alpha   90.00
_cell.angle_beta   90.00
_cell.angle_gamma   90.00
#
_symmetry.space_group_name_H-M   'P 1'
#
loop_
_entity.id
_entity.type
_entity.pdbx_description
1 polymer ?
#
loop_
_entity_poly.entity_id
_entity_poly.type
_entity_poly.pdbx_seq_one_letter_code
_entity_poly.pdbx_strand_id
1 'polypeptide(L)'
;MHLHRCDKNYKRGSPVVPPGGQFPVPATSDSALLAFRCTPIYKPYIAEDVTSNPGFIIDTLITHTQVRGAEPIVLESTAEFLFVSIIIGDDVLAASRVPVNATKFEIPFSLTKLMPRKEPYTVSCSATYRGDQKYTTSTSWSYLPNPTSGSITKFDARTGGLWTKPFDAGHATGYTPVFPLGFFTSFDDYLAKNLSILDDLKARGYVHNLSVHPTSPLCPRLLIQKLLFKGSIW
;
A
#
# COMPACT_ATOMS: atom_id res chain seq x y z
N MET A 1 -5.35 -41.41 9.32
CA MET A 1 -4.37 -40.34 9.47
C MET A 1 -5.16 -39.03 9.63
N HIS A 2 -5.31 -38.54 10.88
CA HIS A 2 -6.06 -37.30 11.11
C HIS A 2 -5.17 -36.11 10.74
N LEU A 3 -5.56 -35.42 9.67
CA LEU A 3 -5.00 -34.12 9.32
C LEU A 3 -5.31 -33.16 10.47
N HIS A 4 -4.28 -32.82 11.27
CA HIS A 4 -4.36 -31.71 12.19
C HIS A 4 -4.47 -30.42 11.37
N ARG A 5 -5.70 -29.99 11.08
CA ARG A 5 -5.95 -28.64 10.59
C ARG A 5 -5.64 -27.68 11.74
N CYS A 6 -4.83 -26.67 11.49
CA CYS A 6 -4.65 -25.56 12.42
C CYS A 6 -5.96 -24.79 12.67
N ASP A 7 -6.93 -24.96 11.77
CA ASP A 7 -8.23 -24.35 11.87
C ASP A 7 -9.15 -25.22 12.69
N LYS A 8 -9.64 -24.67 13.77
CA LYS A 8 -10.85 -25.22 14.40
C LYS A 8 -11.98 -25.14 13.39
N ASN A 9 -12.79 -26.17 13.30
CA ASN A 9 -14.00 -26.09 12.49
C ASN A 9 -14.75 -24.81 12.85
N TYR A 10 -15.03 -23.98 11.83
CA TYR A 10 -15.82 -22.78 12.04
C TYR A 10 -17.17 -23.19 12.65
N LYS A 11 -17.41 -22.72 13.86
CA LYS A 11 -18.73 -22.77 14.48
C LYS A 11 -19.28 -21.37 14.47
N ARG A 12 -20.45 -21.20 13.86
CA ARG A 12 -21.14 -19.91 13.89
C ARG A 12 -21.35 -19.50 15.35
N GLY A 13 -20.73 -18.40 15.73
CA GLY A 13 -20.94 -17.82 17.05
C GLY A 13 -22.31 -17.17 17.15
N SER A 14 -22.83 -17.10 18.39
CA SER A 14 -24.01 -16.30 18.71
C SER A 14 -23.59 -15.25 19.74
N PRO A 15 -23.92 -13.97 19.54
CA PRO A 15 -24.75 -13.40 18.46
C PRO A 15 -23.98 -13.25 17.14
N VAL A 16 -24.74 -13.34 16.02
CA VAL A 16 -24.20 -13.00 14.71
C VAL A 16 -24.09 -11.48 14.64
N VAL A 17 -22.86 -10.97 14.50
CA VAL A 17 -22.65 -9.55 14.32
C VAL A 17 -22.85 -9.21 12.85
N PRO A 18 -23.69 -8.22 12.52
CA PRO A 18 -23.84 -7.75 11.14
C PRO A 18 -22.50 -7.29 10.54
N PRO A 19 -22.30 -7.36 9.23
CA PRO A 19 -21.12 -6.82 8.57
C PRO A 19 -20.88 -5.36 9.00
N GLY A 20 -19.66 -5.05 9.44
CA GLY A 20 -19.27 -3.72 9.94
C GLY A 20 -19.66 -3.43 11.40
N GLY A 21 -20.46 -4.26 12.05
CA GLY A 21 -20.97 -4.01 13.40
C GLY A 21 -20.01 -4.25 14.56
N GLN A 22 -18.76 -4.63 14.28
CA GLN A 22 -17.73 -4.86 15.33
C GLN A 22 -16.79 -3.68 15.53
N PHE A 23 -16.85 -2.69 14.67
CA PHE A 23 -15.97 -1.53 14.80
C PHE A 23 -16.67 -0.45 15.62
N PRO A 24 -16.06 0.03 16.71
CA PRO A 24 -16.61 1.15 17.45
C PRO A 24 -16.66 2.38 16.54
N VAL A 25 -17.74 3.11 16.61
CA VAL A 25 -17.85 4.41 15.95
C VAL A 25 -16.82 5.34 16.62
N PRO A 26 -15.94 6.00 15.85
CA PRO A 26 -14.99 6.94 16.43
C PRO A 26 -15.69 8.04 17.20
N ALA A 27 -15.12 8.45 18.35
CA ALA A 27 -15.65 9.54 19.16
C ALA A 27 -15.59 10.87 18.37
N THR A 28 -16.48 11.77 18.72
CA THR A 28 -16.48 13.15 18.22
C THR A 28 -15.55 14.03 19.05
N SER A 29 -15.06 15.13 18.47
CA SER A 29 -14.28 16.18 19.11
C SER A 29 -15.05 17.48 19.05
N ASP A 30 -15.06 18.23 20.14
CA ASP A 30 -15.66 19.57 20.20
C ASP A 30 -14.84 20.59 19.39
N SER A 31 -13.55 20.37 19.23
CA SER A 31 -12.65 21.18 18.41
C SER A 31 -12.41 20.55 17.04
N ALA A 32 -12.13 21.41 16.06
CA ALA A 32 -11.70 20.97 14.74
C ALA A 32 -10.36 20.22 14.83
N LEU A 33 -10.23 19.12 14.09
CA LEU A 33 -9.03 18.31 13.98
C LEU A 33 -8.54 18.33 12.53
N LEU A 34 -7.24 18.44 12.34
CA LEU A 34 -6.57 18.23 11.06
C LEU A 34 -6.17 16.77 10.92
N ALA A 35 -6.77 16.04 9.99
CA ALA A 35 -6.33 14.71 9.57
C ALA A 35 -5.29 14.86 8.44
N PHE A 36 -4.04 15.14 8.83
CA PHE A 36 -2.94 15.32 7.90
C PHE A 36 -2.37 13.97 7.48
N ARG A 37 -2.36 13.70 6.15
CA ARG A 37 -1.79 12.48 5.57
C ARG A 37 -0.87 12.83 4.43
N CYS A 38 0.21 12.04 4.30
CA CYS A 38 1.21 12.18 3.26
C CYS A 38 1.59 10.78 2.78
N THR A 39 1.35 10.49 1.52
CA THR A 39 1.53 9.15 0.96
C THR A 39 2.16 9.25 -0.42
N PRO A 40 3.24 8.50 -0.75
CA PRO A 40 3.75 8.46 -2.11
C PRO A 40 2.70 7.90 -3.07
N ILE A 41 2.63 8.46 -4.28
CA ILE A 41 1.66 8.04 -5.30
C ILE A 41 1.83 6.56 -5.62
N TYR A 42 3.07 6.11 -5.81
CA TYR A 42 3.38 4.70 -6.07
C TYR A 42 4.24 4.08 -4.98
N LYS A 43 3.99 2.81 -4.68
CA LYS A 43 4.80 1.96 -3.79
C LYS A 43 5.05 0.62 -4.48
N PRO A 44 6.31 0.28 -4.84
CA PRO A 44 7.52 1.14 -4.87
C PRO A 44 7.58 2.03 -6.11
N TYR A 45 8.54 2.98 -6.13
CA TYR A 45 9.12 3.51 -7.35
C TYR A 45 10.32 2.67 -7.77
N ILE A 46 10.66 2.67 -9.06
CA ILE A 46 11.88 2.03 -9.60
C ILE A 46 12.66 3.04 -10.44
N ALA A 47 13.90 2.70 -10.79
CA ALA A 47 14.81 3.64 -11.46
C ALA A 47 14.25 4.20 -12.78
N GLU A 48 13.45 3.44 -13.53
CA GLU A 48 12.81 3.93 -14.77
C GLU A 48 11.72 5.00 -14.54
N ASP A 49 11.23 5.13 -13.30
CA ASP A 49 10.16 6.10 -12.98
C ASP A 49 10.64 7.55 -12.91
N VAL A 50 11.90 7.83 -13.17
CA VAL A 50 12.45 9.20 -13.18
C VAL A 50 11.63 10.14 -14.07
N THR A 51 11.06 9.62 -15.15
CA THR A 51 10.25 10.38 -16.12
C THR A 51 8.75 10.29 -15.90
N SER A 52 8.28 9.57 -14.88
CA SER A 52 6.85 9.25 -14.68
C SER A 52 6.09 10.23 -13.78
N ASN A 53 6.60 11.44 -13.57
CA ASN A 53 6.03 12.46 -12.67
C ASN A 53 5.76 11.89 -11.26
N PRO A 54 6.81 11.49 -10.53
CA PRO A 54 6.65 11.01 -9.18
C PRO A 54 6.10 12.11 -8.26
N GLY A 55 5.31 11.70 -7.27
CA GLY A 55 4.64 12.65 -6.38
C GLY A 55 4.19 12.03 -5.07
N PHE A 56 3.73 12.89 -4.17
CA PHE A 56 3.04 12.53 -2.95
C PHE A 56 1.60 13.03 -3.00
N ILE A 57 0.71 12.23 -2.46
CA ILE A 57 -0.68 12.60 -2.18
C ILE A 57 -0.75 13.16 -0.78
N ILE A 58 -1.35 14.31 -0.65
CA ILE A 58 -1.56 15.03 0.60
C ILE A 58 -3.05 15.17 0.86
N ASP A 59 -3.47 14.78 2.07
CA ASP A 59 -4.79 15.09 2.59
C ASP A 59 -4.64 16.07 3.76
N THR A 60 -5.50 17.09 3.79
CA THR A 60 -5.58 18.12 4.84
C THR A 60 -6.99 18.26 5.36
N LEU A 61 -7.69 17.13 5.52
CA LEU A 61 -9.10 17.09 5.90
C LEU A 61 -9.29 17.64 7.30
N ILE A 62 -10.20 18.59 7.43
CA ILE A 62 -10.70 19.08 8.73
C ILE A 62 -11.92 18.25 9.13
N THR A 63 -11.87 17.71 10.32
CA THR A 63 -12.93 16.82 10.84
C THR A 63 -13.17 17.05 12.33
N HIS A 64 -14.36 16.69 12.79
CA HIS A 64 -14.69 16.59 14.22
C HIS A 64 -14.72 15.14 14.70
N THR A 65 -14.32 14.20 13.86
CA THR A 65 -14.22 12.78 14.21
C THR A 65 -12.80 12.45 14.63
N GLN A 66 -12.64 11.78 15.77
CA GLN A 66 -11.34 11.35 16.28
C GLN A 66 -10.81 10.17 15.43
N VAL A 67 -10.23 10.51 14.28
CA VAL A 67 -9.55 9.51 13.43
C VAL A 67 -8.07 9.45 13.81
N ARG A 68 -7.45 8.30 13.57
CA ARG A 68 -6.04 8.08 13.90
C ARG A 68 -5.14 9.12 13.21
N GLY A 69 -4.32 9.81 14.00
CA GLY A 69 -3.37 10.82 13.53
C GLY A 69 -3.99 12.18 13.25
N ALA A 70 -5.26 12.40 13.60
CA ALA A 70 -5.83 13.75 13.58
C ALA A 70 -5.47 14.50 14.85
N GLU A 71 -5.06 15.77 14.68
CA GLU A 71 -4.61 16.64 15.76
C GLU A 71 -5.43 17.94 15.78
N PRO A 72 -5.67 18.54 16.97
CA PRO A 72 -6.41 19.78 17.08
C PRO A 72 -5.78 20.90 16.24
N ILE A 73 -6.62 21.66 15.53
CA ILE A 73 -6.21 22.81 14.73
C ILE A 73 -7.14 24.00 14.97
N VAL A 74 -6.54 25.18 15.04
CA VAL A 74 -7.28 26.44 15.11
C VAL A 74 -7.10 27.18 13.80
N LEU A 75 -8.17 27.27 13.02
CA LEU A 75 -8.18 27.95 11.73
C LEU A 75 -9.00 29.24 11.84
N GLU A 76 -8.53 30.29 11.20
CA GLU A 76 -9.36 31.47 10.95
C GLU A 76 -10.37 31.18 9.84
N SER A 77 -11.47 31.95 9.84
CA SER A 77 -12.50 31.84 8.79
C SER A 77 -12.00 32.10 7.38
N THR A 78 -10.86 32.77 7.26
CA THR A 78 -10.17 33.09 5.99
C THR A 78 -9.02 32.14 5.67
N ALA A 79 -8.86 31.05 6.43
CA ALA A 79 -7.78 30.06 6.20
C ALA A 79 -8.02 29.29 4.90
N GLU A 80 -7.20 29.56 3.90
CA GLU A 80 -7.31 28.89 2.58
C GLU A 80 -6.30 27.77 2.41
N PHE A 81 -5.08 27.89 2.98
CA PHE A 81 -3.96 27.00 2.71
C PHE A 81 -3.16 26.64 3.94
N LEU A 82 -2.56 25.45 3.89
CA LEU A 82 -1.45 25.02 4.74
C LEU A 82 -0.17 24.97 3.90
N PHE A 83 0.96 25.31 4.51
CA PHE A 83 2.27 25.10 3.89
C PHE A 83 2.72 23.68 4.18
N VAL A 84 2.87 22.87 3.15
CA VAL A 84 3.33 21.48 3.27
C VAL A 84 4.75 21.36 2.73
N SER A 85 5.62 20.74 3.53
CA SER A 85 6.97 20.35 3.11
C SER A 85 7.20 18.85 3.29
N ILE A 86 7.95 18.26 2.37
CA ILE A 86 8.30 16.85 2.29
C ILE A 86 9.80 16.75 2.34
N ILE A 87 10.33 16.03 3.32
CA ILE A 87 11.75 16.03 3.67
C ILE A 87 12.26 14.58 3.72
N ILE A 88 13.47 14.37 3.21
CA ILE A 88 14.23 13.12 3.34
C ILE A 88 15.59 13.46 3.98
N GLY A 89 15.83 12.94 5.18
CA GLY A 89 16.99 13.40 5.96
C GLY A 89 16.89 14.90 6.26
N ASP A 90 17.88 15.67 5.82
CA ASP A 90 17.91 17.12 5.96
C ASP A 90 17.47 17.86 4.67
N ASP A 91 17.20 17.13 3.59
CA ASP A 91 16.90 17.73 2.29
C ASP A 91 15.38 17.89 2.09
N VAL A 92 14.98 19.09 1.67
CA VAL A 92 13.60 19.35 1.22
C VAL A 92 13.42 18.78 -0.18
N LEU A 93 12.62 17.72 -0.28
CA LEU A 93 12.30 17.06 -1.54
C LEU A 93 11.27 17.85 -2.36
N ALA A 94 10.24 18.35 -1.69
CA ALA A 94 9.19 19.17 -2.28
C ALA A 94 8.49 20.03 -1.22
N ALA A 95 7.93 21.16 -1.64
CA ALA A 95 7.06 21.97 -0.81
C ALA A 95 5.97 22.64 -1.64
N SER A 96 4.79 22.85 -1.06
CA SER A 96 3.66 23.46 -1.73
C SER A 96 2.67 24.09 -0.74
N ARG A 97 1.84 24.99 -1.24
CA ARG A 97 0.59 25.39 -0.57
C ARG A 97 -0.47 24.36 -0.89
N VAL A 98 -1.08 23.80 0.13
CA VAL A 98 -2.15 22.81 -0.01
C VAL A 98 -3.44 23.42 0.55
N PRO A 99 -4.54 23.43 -0.20
CA PRO A 99 -5.80 23.96 0.31
C PRO A 99 -6.23 23.25 1.59
N VAL A 100 -6.86 23.97 2.50
CA VAL A 100 -7.56 23.36 3.64
C VAL A 100 -8.70 22.48 3.12
N ASN A 101 -8.95 21.36 3.76
CA ASN A 101 -9.91 20.33 3.30
C ASN A 101 -9.55 19.65 1.96
N ALA A 102 -8.32 19.78 1.48
CA ALA A 102 -7.91 19.03 0.30
C ALA A 102 -7.88 17.53 0.57
N THR A 103 -8.33 16.79 -0.43
CA THR A 103 -8.17 15.33 -0.51
C THR A 103 -7.47 14.99 -1.81
N LYS A 104 -6.49 14.08 -1.73
CA LYS A 104 -5.68 13.63 -2.88
C LYS A 104 -4.98 14.79 -3.63
N PHE A 105 -4.55 15.81 -2.92
CA PHE A 105 -3.73 16.86 -3.52
C PHE A 105 -2.33 16.33 -3.85
N GLU A 106 -1.92 16.44 -5.09
CA GLU A 106 -0.64 15.89 -5.55
C GLU A 106 0.47 16.94 -5.49
N ILE A 107 1.57 16.60 -4.82
CA ILE A 107 2.80 17.39 -4.83
C ILE A 107 3.85 16.61 -5.62
N PRO A 108 4.24 17.07 -6.82
CA PRO A 108 5.27 16.42 -7.61
C PRO A 108 6.66 16.63 -6.99
N PHE A 109 7.57 15.67 -7.22
CA PHE A 109 8.97 15.79 -6.88
C PHE A 109 9.85 15.13 -7.95
N SER A 110 11.17 15.29 -7.82
CA SER A 110 12.12 14.67 -8.75
C SER A 110 12.90 13.53 -8.10
N LEU A 111 12.95 12.39 -8.76
CA LEU A 111 13.78 11.24 -8.37
C LEU A 111 15.26 11.43 -8.72
N THR A 112 15.62 12.42 -9.56
CA THR A 112 16.99 12.59 -10.07
C THR A 112 18.03 12.84 -9.00
N LYS A 113 17.62 13.37 -7.84
CA LYS A 113 18.51 13.63 -6.70
C LYS A 113 18.65 12.44 -5.74
N LEU A 114 17.91 11.36 -6.00
CA LEU A 114 17.88 10.19 -5.14
C LEU A 114 18.49 8.99 -5.85
N MET A 115 19.10 8.10 -5.08
CA MET A 115 19.69 6.87 -5.62
C MET A 115 18.76 5.69 -5.38
N PRO A 116 18.47 4.85 -6.41
CA PRO A 116 17.76 3.61 -6.20
C PRO A 116 18.52 2.71 -5.22
N ARG A 117 17.82 2.19 -4.20
CA ARG A 117 18.41 1.30 -3.18
C ARG A 117 17.36 0.35 -2.60
N LYS A 118 17.84 -0.73 -1.96
CA LYS A 118 16.94 -1.74 -1.34
C LYS A 118 16.33 -1.23 -0.04
N GLU A 119 17.07 -0.44 0.73
CA GLU A 119 16.63 0.14 1.99
C GLU A 119 15.61 1.24 1.72
N PRO A 120 14.43 1.20 2.38
CA PRO A 120 13.45 2.25 2.22
C PRO A 120 13.96 3.62 2.65
N TYR A 121 13.48 4.65 2.01
CA TYR A 121 13.63 6.03 2.48
C TYR A 121 12.57 6.32 3.55
N THR A 122 12.97 6.99 4.62
CA THR A 122 12.04 7.60 5.56
C THR A 122 11.75 9.01 5.10
N VAL A 123 10.47 9.30 4.88
CA VAL A 123 9.99 10.61 4.45
C VAL A 123 9.25 11.25 5.60
N SER A 124 9.62 12.45 5.97
CA SER A 124 8.92 13.29 6.92
C SER A 124 8.12 14.36 6.18
N CYS A 125 6.84 14.43 6.45
CA CYS A 125 5.97 15.47 5.90
C CYS A 125 5.51 16.39 7.03
N SER A 126 5.53 17.69 6.81
CA SER A 126 5.00 18.66 7.75
C SER A 126 4.02 19.60 7.07
N ALA A 127 2.92 19.88 7.76
CA ALA A 127 1.98 20.92 7.39
C ALA A 127 2.05 22.03 8.43
N THR A 128 2.16 23.28 8.00
CA THR A 128 2.29 24.43 8.88
C THR A 128 1.19 25.45 8.55
N TYR A 129 0.53 25.96 9.59
CA TYR A 129 -0.41 27.05 9.51
C TYR A 129 0.15 28.25 10.29
N ARG A 130 0.31 29.41 9.65
CA ARG A 130 0.83 30.67 10.22
C ARG A 130 2.17 30.60 10.95
N GLY A 131 2.92 29.50 10.79
CA GLY A 131 4.23 29.33 11.38
C GLY A 131 4.26 28.82 12.82
N ASP A 132 3.15 28.86 13.55
CA ASP A 132 3.03 28.44 14.95
C ASP A 132 2.39 27.05 15.11
N GLN A 133 1.43 26.70 14.26
CA GLN A 133 0.82 25.37 14.27
C GLN A 133 1.51 24.47 13.25
N LYS A 134 2.18 23.44 13.73
CA LYS A 134 2.93 22.49 12.91
C LYS A 134 2.48 21.05 13.18
N TYR A 135 2.11 20.36 12.12
CA TYR A 135 1.65 18.98 12.10
C TYR A 135 2.65 18.14 11.33
N THR A 136 2.98 16.96 11.83
CA THR A 136 3.99 16.11 11.21
C THR A 136 3.48 14.68 11.05
N THR A 137 3.82 14.07 9.94
CA THR A 137 3.61 12.64 9.71
C THR A 137 4.81 12.07 9.00
N SER A 138 5.03 10.78 9.14
CA SER A 138 6.12 10.09 8.46
C SER A 138 5.60 8.88 7.68
N THR A 139 6.26 8.57 6.59
CA THR A 139 5.98 7.39 5.78
C THR A 139 7.29 6.76 5.31
N SER A 140 7.27 5.44 5.12
CA SER A 140 8.38 4.76 4.44
C SER A 140 8.05 4.62 2.96
N TRP A 141 9.10 4.72 2.14
CA TRP A 141 8.97 4.71 0.70
C TRP A 141 10.17 4.00 0.06
N SER A 142 9.91 3.11 -0.88
CA SER A 142 10.94 2.35 -1.58
C SER A 142 11.18 2.91 -2.97
N TYR A 143 12.46 3.21 -3.26
CA TYR A 143 12.94 3.55 -4.58
C TYR A 143 14.02 2.53 -4.99
N LEU A 144 13.67 1.61 -5.85
CA LEU A 144 14.43 0.41 -6.16
C LEU A 144 15.17 0.51 -7.50
N PRO A 145 16.31 -0.19 -7.66
CA PRO A 145 16.87 -0.42 -8.99
C PRO A 145 15.86 -1.13 -9.89
N ASN A 146 16.01 -0.96 -11.21
CA ASN A 146 15.24 -1.76 -12.15
C ASN A 146 15.57 -3.24 -11.96
N PRO A 147 14.56 -4.13 -11.91
CA PRO A 147 14.82 -5.55 -11.88
C PRO A 147 15.37 -6.03 -13.22
N THR A 148 16.22 -7.04 -13.17
CA THR A 148 16.78 -7.68 -14.38
C THR A 148 15.91 -8.80 -14.90
N SER A 149 14.98 -9.29 -14.09
CA SER A 149 14.05 -10.38 -14.45
C SER A 149 12.83 -10.36 -13.49
N GLY A 150 11.78 -11.07 -13.87
CA GLY A 150 10.56 -11.19 -13.07
C GLY A 150 9.57 -10.07 -13.35
N SER A 151 8.87 -9.62 -12.32
CA SER A 151 7.88 -8.54 -12.43
C SER A 151 7.91 -7.62 -11.24
N ILE A 152 7.46 -6.39 -11.43
CA ILE A 152 7.19 -5.46 -10.33
C ILE A 152 5.67 -5.25 -10.22
N THR A 153 5.20 -5.25 -8.99
CA THR A 153 3.84 -4.84 -8.66
C THR A 153 3.91 -3.55 -7.86
N LYS A 154 3.21 -2.52 -8.32
CA LYS A 154 3.07 -1.22 -7.66
C LYS A 154 1.67 -1.06 -7.08
N PHE A 155 1.59 -0.49 -5.92
CA PHE A 155 0.34 0.05 -5.38
C PHE A 155 0.22 1.51 -5.83
N ASP A 156 -0.89 1.87 -6.47
CA ASP A 156 -1.23 3.26 -6.80
C ASP A 156 -2.16 3.84 -5.74
N ALA A 157 -1.67 4.78 -4.94
CA ALA A 157 -2.44 5.40 -3.87
C ALA A 157 -3.60 6.29 -4.36
N ARG A 158 -3.62 6.71 -5.63
CA ARG A 158 -4.71 7.49 -6.22
C ARG A 158 -5.97 6.66 -6.40
N THR A 159 -5.79 5.42 -6.85
CA THR A 159 -6.88 4.50 -7.19
C THR A 159 -7.10 3.41 -6.15
N GLY A 160 -6.09 3.13 -5.31
CA GLY A 160 -6.05 1.97 -4.43
C GLY A 160 -5.78 0.66 -5.16
N GLY A 161 -5.45 0.71 -6.45
CA GLY A 161 -5.23 -0.45 -7.31
C GLY A 161 -3.80 -0.96 -7.30
N LEU A 162 -3.64 -2.19 -7.76
CA LEU A 162 -2.35 -2.80 -8.03
C LEU A 162 -2.06 -2.77 -9.53
N TRP A 163 -0.83 -2.42 -9.87
CA TRP A 163 -0.33 -2.39 -11.23
C TRP A 163 0.90 -3.25 -11.34
N THR A 164 0.99 -4.08 -12.36
CA THR A 164 2.14 -4.96 -12.59
C THR A 164 2.76 -4.74 -13.96
N LYS A 165 4.08 -4.92 -14.02
CA LYS A 165 4.86 -4.91 -15.26
C LYS A 165 5.87 -6.06 -15.21
N PRO A 166 5.88 -6.96 -16.22
CA PRO A 166 6.93 -7.95 -16.36
C PRO A 166 8.24 -7.29 -16.84
N PHE A 167 9.36 -7.86 -16.43
CA PHE A 167 10.72 -7.49 -16.85
C PHE A 167 11.41 -8.66 -17.55
N ASP A 168 10.75 -9.24 -18.52
CA ASP A 168 11.35 -10.27 -19.36
C ASP A 168 11.99 -9.63 -20.59
N ALA A 169 13.15 -10.14 -20.97
CA ALA A 169 13.89 -9.68 -22.14
C ALA A 169 13.01 -9.77 -23.39
N GLY A 170 12.60 -8.64 -23.94
CA GLY A 170 11.88 -8.56 -25.22
C GLY A 170 10.41 -8.13 -25.14
N HIS A 171 9.80 -8.01 -23.98
CA HIS A 171 8.40 -7.56 -23.84
C HIS A 171 8.32 -6.30 -22.96
N ALA A 172 8.73 -5.17 -23.48
CA ALA A 172 8.56 -3.86 -22.84
C ALA A 172 7.09 -3.40 -22.95
N THR A 173 6.20 -4.08 -22.27
CA THR A 173 4.83 -3.61 -22.09
C THR A 173 4.78 -2.65 -20.90
N GLY A 174 3.87 -1.69 -20.93
CA GLY A 174 3.61 -0.79 -19.80
C GLY A 174 3.06 -1.51 -18.58
N TYR A 175 2.78 -0.76 -17.52
CA TYR A 175 2.07 -1.29 -16.36
C TYR A 175 0.62 -1.62 -16.71
N THR A 176 0.15 -2.78 -16.26
CA THR A 176 -1.25 -3.22 -16.39
C THR A 176 -1.89 -3.35 -15.01
N PRO A 177 -3.16 -2.97 -14.83
CA PRO A 177 -3.85 -3.17 -13.56
C PRO A 177 -4.02 -4.66 -13.29
N VAL A 178 -3.90 -5.05 -12.02
CA VAL A 178 -4.13 -6.43 -11.58
C VAL A 178 -5.06 -6.44 -10.37
N PHE A 179 -6.07 -7.31 -10.42
CA PHE A 179 -6.91 -7.65 -9.28
C PHE A 179 -6.58 -9.07 -8.86
N PRO A 180 -5.84 -9.29 -7.75
CA PRO A 180 -5.41 -10.62 -7.35
C PRO A 180 -6.58 -11.44 -6.82
N LEU A 181 -7.00 -12.44 -7.58
CA LEU A 181 -7.92 -13.47 -7.15
C LEU A 181 -7.12 -14.72 -6.77
N GLY A 182 -7.33 -15.22 -5.58
CA GLY A 182 -6.62 -16.39 -5.09
C GLY A 182 -7.41 -17.13 -4.02
N PHE A 183 -6.96 -18.33 -3.71
CA PHE A 183 -7.51 -19.16 -2.66
C PHE A 183 -6.42 -19.99 -1.98
N PHE A 184 -6.71 -20.41 -0.77
CA PHE A 184 -5.81 -21.33 -0.06
C PHE A 184 -5.94 -22.74 -0.63
N THR A 185 -4.79 -23.38 -0.87
CA THR A 185 -4.75 -24.74 -1.32
C THR A 185 -3.58 -25.51 -0.65
N SER A 186 -3.76 -26.83 -0.47
CA SER A 186 -2.68 -27.69 -0.03
C SER A 186 -1.71 -27.91 -1.17
N PHE A 187 -0.40 -27.67 -0.92
CA PHE A 187 0.61 -28.00 -1.90
C PHE A 187 0.72 -29.51 -2.06
N ASP A 188 0.95 -30.24 -0.97
CA ASP A 188 1.24 -31.66 -0.99
C ASP A 188 0.04 -32.51 -1.44
N ASP A 189 -1.18 -32.15 -0.98
CA ASP A 189 -2.38 -32.92 -1.26
C ASP A 189 -3.04 -32.59 -2.59
N TYR A 190 -2.76 -31.42 -3.15
CA TYR A 190 -3.44 -30.93 -4.35
C TYR A 190 -2.47 -30.54 -5.46
N LEU A 191 -1.63 -29.51 -5.26
CA LEU A 191 -0.78 -28.99 -6.34
C LEU A 191 0.37 -29.93 -6.72
N ALA A 192 1.03 -30.54 -5.73
CA ALA A 192 2.18 -31.44 -5.97
C ALA A 192 1.77 -32.73 -6.71
N LYS A 193 0.51 -33.15 -6.63
CA LYS A 193 0.00 -34.33 -7.32
C LYS A 193 -0.13 -34.12 -8.84
N ASN A 194 -0.44 -32.89 -9.25
CA ASN A 194 -0.56 -32.55 -10.65
C ASN A 194 -0.36 -31.05 -10.86
N LEU A 195 0.82 -30.65 -11.33
CA LEU A 195 1.13 -29.23 -11.57
C LEU A 195 0.36 -28.60 -12.73
N SER A 196 -0.25 -29.42 -13.64
CA SER A 196 -1.08 -28.87 -14.72
C SER A 196 -2.35 -28.19 -14.21
N ILE A 197 -2.72 -28.45 -12.95
CA ILE A 197 -3.79 -27.71 -12.27
C ILE A 197 -3.52 -26.19 -12.25
N LEU A 198 -2.26 -25.79 -12.21
CA LEU A 198 -1.89 -24.37 -12.24
C LEU A 198 -2.31 -23.71 -13.56
N ASP A 199 -2.18 -24.40 -14.68
CA ASP A 199 -2.62 -23.89 -15.98
C ASP A 199 -4.14 -23.78 -16.06
N ASP A 200 -4.86 -24.76 -15.50
CA ASP A 200 -6.32 -24.71 -15.40
C ASP A 200 -6.79 -23.54 -14.52
N LEU A 201 -6.14 -23.31 -13.39
CA LEU A 201 -6.45 -22.21 -12.49
C LEU A 201 -6.19 -20.86 -13.17
N LYS A 202 -5.08 -20.76 -13.89
CA LYS A 202 -4.74 -19.57 -14.67
C LYS A 202 -5.79 -19.32 -15.77
N ALA A 203 -6.18 -20.34 -16.51
CA ALA A 203 -7.21 -20.25 -17.55
C ALA A 203 -8.58 -19.80 -17.00
N ARG A 204 -8.85 -20.08 -15.71
CA ARG A 204 -10.06 -19.62 -15.00
C ARG A 204 -9.93 -18.25 -14.35
N GLY A 205 -8.80 -17.54 -14.56
CA GLY A 205 -8.56 -16.20 -14.05
C GLY A 205 -8.02 -16.10 -12.62
N TYR A 206 -7.63 -17.23 -12.00
CA TYR A 206 -6.94 -17.19 -10.71
C TYR A 206 -5.48 -16.80 -10.90
N VAL A 207 -5.07 -15.69 -10.32
CA VAL A 207 -3.72 -15.12 -10.49
C VAL A 207 -2.78 -15.39 -9.31
N HIS A 208 -3.33 -15.85 -8.17
CA HIS A 208 -2.56 -16.16 -6.98
C HIS A 208 -3.03 -17.43 -6.30
N ASN A 209 -2.08 -18.31 -5.95
CA ASN A 209 -2.31 -19.46 -5.10
C ASN A 209 -1.49 -19.29 -3.82
N LEU A 210 -2.15 -19.42 -2.67
CA LEU A 210 -1.51 -19.50 -1.37
C LEU A 210 -1.40 -20.99 -0.99
N SER A 211 -0.20 -21.55 -1.06
CA SER A 211 0.04 -22.91 -0.60
C SER A 211 0.55 -22.92 0.84
N VAL A 212 0.02 -23.82 1.65
CA VAL A 212 0.44 -24.04 3.03
C VAL A 212 1.23 -25.36 3.08
N HIS A 213 2.51 -25.28 3.47
CA HIS A 213 3.32 -26.44 3.76
C HIS A 213 3.19 -26.80 5.26
N PRO A 214 2.81 -28.01 5.61
CA PRO A 214 2.75 -28.46 6.99
C PRO A 214 4.15 -28.87 7.48
N THR A 215 5.05 -27.93 7.73
CA THR A 215 6.41 -28.24 8.20
C THR A 215 6.69 -27.87 9.64
N SER A 216 5.69 -27.63 10.48
CA SER A 216 5.91 -27.37 11.91
C SER A 216 4.81 -27.97 12.78
N PRO A 217 5.15 -28.62 13.92
CA PRO A 217 4.18 -29.09 14.91
C PRO A 217 3.46 -27.95 15.67
N LEU A 218 3.94 -26.72 15.51
CA LEU A 218 3.31 -25.50 16.02
C LEU A 218 2.83 -24.71 14.80
N CYS A 219 1.54 -24.66 14.59
CA CYS A 219 0.79 -23.96 13.56
C CYS A 219 1.67 -23.32 12.44
N PRO A 220 1.70 -23.81 11.23
CA PRO A 220 2.62 -23.32 10.20
C PRO A 220 2.44 -21.82 10.06
N ARG A 221 3.52 -21.07 10.26
CA ARG A 221 3.58 -19.69 9.80
C ARG A 221 3.20 -19.69 8.34
N LEU A 222 2.27 -18.84 7.98
CA LEU A 222 1.86 -18.59 6.59
C LEU A 222 3.12 -18.25 5.78
N LEU A 223 3.73 -19.23 5.17
CA LEU A 223 4.78 -19.01 4.19
C LEU A 223 4.04 -18.63 2.90
N ILE A 224 3.96 -17.34 2.65
CA ILE A 224 3.63 -16.83 1.33
C ILE A 224 4.81 -17.21 0.42
N GLN A 225 4.83 -18.44 -0.05
CA GLN A 225 5.67 -18.78 -1.18
C GLN A 225 5.00 -18.17 -2.41
N LYS A 226 5.55 -17.05 -2.82
CA LYS A 226 5.36 -16.51 -4.16
C LYS A 226 5.86 -17.62 -5.10
N LEU A 227 4.95 -18.43 -5.65
CA LEU A 227 5.27 -19.26 -6.80
C LEU A 227 5.58 -18.27 -7.93
N LEU A 228 6.86 -17.96 -8.08
CA LEU A 228 7.38 -17.27 -9.24
C LEU A 228 7.14 -18.21 -10.41
N PHE A 229 6.09 -17.98 -11.17
CA PHE A 229 5.95 -18.57 -12.47
C PHE A 229 7.13 -18.14 -13.32
N LYS A 230 8.04 -19.07 -13.62
CA LYS A 230 8.91 -18.96 -14.77
C LYS A 230 8.02 -19.05 -16.01
N GLY A 231 7.72 -17.94 -16.60
CA GLY A 231 6.94 -17.87 -17.81
C GLY A 231 5.83 -16.84 -17.71
N SER A 232 6.05 -15.71 -18.33
CA SER A 232 5.08 -14.70 -18.79
C SER A 232 3.82 -14.60 -17.95
N ILE A 233 3.83 -13.72 -16.97
CA ILE A 233 2.62 -13.14 -16.42
C ILE A 233 2.31 -11.94 -17.31
N TRP A 234 1.11 -11.95 -17.81
CA TRP A 234 0.44 -10.95 -18.67
C TRP A 234 0.55 -9.55 -18.13
#